data_d479290123629c7361e8099cd1918ea0
#
_entry.id   d479290123629c7361e8099cd1918ea0
#
_cell.length_a   1.000
_cell.length_b   1.000
_cell.length_c   1.000
_cell.angle_alpha   90.00
_cell.angle_beta   90.00
_cell.angle_gamma   90.00
#
_symmetry.space_group_name_H-M   'P 1'
#
loop_
_entity.id
_entity.type
_entity.pdbx_description
1 polymer ?
#
loop_
_entity_poly.entity_id
_entity_poly.type
_entity_poly.pdbx_seq_one_letter_code
_entity_poly.pdbx_strand_id
1 'polypeptide(L)'
;MNHKVTALLVLALVVGAAAPHLGCRRGGPAVPATGQATTSLWPATTPYRTGYLKVSPIHEIYYQLGGNPRGQPVMVLHGGPGGACTPADFRYFNPDRFHIILHDQRGSGLSRPSADLRDNTTPHLVEDIERLRVHLGLDQVILFGGSWGSTLALAYAEAYPQHVSGMVLRGVFTATRNEIDHYYHGGTAWFFPDAHAALLQCIDKPAQHDYASQLLEKLQSGDAAVRDRCAMAWARYEGKIAFLSIEDRTLDGALKGLNPRVFALLENYYMANACFLAEGQLLDNASKIAHIRTTIINGRYDTVCPPLTAYRLHQKLPNSTLIIVERAGHVASEPGIQAELVKAMKAFE
;
A
#
# COMPACT_ATOMS: atom_id res chain seq x y z
N MET A 1 -26.29 -14.52 20.96
CA MET A 1 -25.58 -13.22 21.07
C MET A 1 -24.94 -12.95 19.72
N ASN A 2 -25.57 -12.07 18.93
CA ASN A 2 -25.18 -11.82 17.54
C ASN A 2 -24.03 -10.81 17.51
N HIS A 3 -22.84 -11.25 17.24
CA HIS A 3 -21.73 -10.37 16.87
C HIS A 3 -21.91 -9.97 15.41
N LYS A 4 -22.34 -8.73 15.20
CA LYS A 4 -22.28 -8.07 13.90
C LYS A 4 -20.82 -7.87 13.54
N VAL A 5 -20.32 -8.64 12.59
CA VAL A 5 -19.04 -8.42 11.94
C VAL A 5 -19.21 -7.18 11.07
N THR A 6 -18.70 -6.05 11.54
CA THR A 6 -18.63 -4.82 10.75
C THR A 6 -17.49 -5.01 9.74
N ALA A 7 -17.85 -5.20 8.47
CA ALA A 7 -16.87 -5.31 7.38
C ALA A 7 -16.10 -3.98 7.24
N LEU A 8 -14.80 -4.00 7.52
CA LEU A 8 -13.89 -2.91 7.18
C LEU A 8 -13.68 -2.89 5.67
N LEU A 9 -14.28 -1.89 5.01
CA LEU A 9 -13.94 -1.56 3.61
C LEU A 9 -12.79 -0.57 3.62
N VAL A 10 -11.58 -1.05 3.41
CA VAL A 10 -10.42 -0.20 3.09
C VAL A 10 -10.38 -0.05 1.56
N LEU A 11 -10.54 1.17 1.12
CA LEU A 11 -10.39 1.78 -0.22
C LEU A 11 -10.34 0.83 -1.44
N ALA A 12 -11.43 0.12 -1.71
CA ALA A 12 -11.68 -0.50 -3.01
C ALA A 12 -13.09 -0.09 -3.49
N LEU A 13 -13.21 1.12 -4.04
CA LEU A 13 -14.46 1.60 -4.63
C LEU A 13 -14.51 1.24 -6.13
N VAL A 14 -15.41 0.34 -6.46
CA VAL A 14 -15.90 0.15 -7.83
C VAL A 14 -16.96 1.23 -8.09
N VAL A 15 -16.64 2.23 -8.89
CA VAL A 15 -17.63 3.18 -9.41
C VAL A 15 -17.90 2.87 -10.87
N GLY A 16 -19.00 2.19 -11.12
CA GLY A 16 -19.66 2.17 -12.42
C GLY A 16 -20.85 3.13 -12.38
N ALA A 17 -20.71 4.30 -12.97
CA ALA A 17 -21.85 5.16 -13.29
C ALA A 17 -21.56 5.89 -14.61
N ALA A 18 -22.33 5.55 -15.65
CA ALA A 18 -22.40 6.31 -16.90
C ALA A 18 -23.29 7.54 -16.68
N ALA A 19 -22.77 8.74 -16.93
CA ALA A 19 -23.53 9.96 -17.04
C ALA A 19 -23.64 10.39 -18.51
N PRO A 20 -24.77 10.93 -18.97
CA PRO A 20 -24.96 11.35 -20.37
C PRO A 20 -24.29 12.69 -20.64
N HIS A 21 -23.44 12.74 -21.64
CA HIS A 21 -22.84 13.97 -22.16
C HIS A 21 -23.80 14.69 -23.11
N LEU A 22 -24.13 15.93 -22.76
CA LEU A 22 -24.66 16.91 -23.77
C LEU A 22 -23.48 17.45 -24.58
N GLY A 23 -23.60 17.33 -25.87
CA GLY A 23 -22.54 17.63 -26.79
C GLY A 23 -22.30 19.12 -27.06
N CYS A 24 -21.02 19.46 -27.25
CA CYS A 24 -20.60 20.60 -28.07
C CYS A 24 -19.59 20.07 -29.10
N ARG A 25 -20.02 20.03 -30.37
CA ARG A 25 -19.17 19.60 -31.50
C ARG A 25 -18.22 20.72 -31.91
N ARG A 26 -16.91 20.49 -31.79
CA ARG A 26 -15.91 21.03 -32.74
C ARG A 26 -14.93 19.88 -33.03
N GLY A 27 -14.87 19.51 -34.33
CA GLY A 27 -14.06 18.41 -34.80
C GLY A 27 -12.57 18.77 -34.86
N GLY A 28 -11.79 18.07 -34.06
CA GLY A 28 -10.37 17.83 -34.27
C GLY A 28 -10.18 16.33 -34.54
N PRO A 29 -9.08 15.91 -35.18
CA PRO A 29 -8.86 14.50 -35.47
C PRO A 29 -8.83 13.71 -34.16
N ALA A 30 -9.69 12.70 -34.08
CA ALA A 30 -9.75 11.78 -32.97
C ALA A 30 -8.42 11.01 -32.88
N VAL A 31 -7.69 11.19 -31.81
CA VAL A 31 -6.60 10.30 -31.44
C VAL A 31 -7.25 8.92 -31.21
N PRO A 32 -6.81 7.86 -31.89
CA PRO A 32 -7.40 6.54 -31.69
C PRO A 32 -7.22 6.16 -30.22
N ALA A 33 -8.33 5.87 -29.54
CA ALA A 33 -8.31 5.22 -28.26
C ALA A 33 -7.71 3.82 -28.49
N THR A 34 -6.43 3.66 -28.17
CA THR A 34 -5.85 2.33 -28.08
C THR A 34 -6.63 1.59 -26.99
N GLY A 35 -7.45 0.63 -27.41
CA GLY A 35 -8.25 -0.18 -26.54
C GLY A 35 -7.32 -0.92 -25.58
N GLN A 36 -7.17 -0.40 -24.36
CA GLN A 36 -6.61 -1.19 -23.27
C GLN A 36 -7.57 -2.34 -23.00
N ALA A 37 -7.13 -3.55 -23.28
CA ALA A 37 -7.86 -4.75 -22.88
C ALA A 37 -8.08 -4.63 -21.35
N THR A 38 -9.33 -4.47 -20.93
CA THR A 38 -9.71 -4.41 -19.53
C THR A 38 -9.54 -5.80 -18.93
N THR A 39 -8.36 -6.07 -18.36
CA THR A 39 -8.17 -7.27 -17.56
C THR A 39 -8.98 -7.07 -16.28
N SER A 40 -10.10 -7.76 -16.17
CA SER A 40 -10.97 -7.67 -15.00
C SER A 40 -10.35 -8.39 -13.80
N LEU A 41 -10.67 -7.91 -12.60
CA LEU A 41 -10.39 -8.66 -11.37
C LEU A 41 -11.06 -10.03 -11.40
N TRP A 42 -10.44 -10.98 -10.75
CA TRP A 42 -11.05 -12.30 -10.53
C TRP A 42 -12.31 -12.20 -9.67
N PRO A 43 -13.21 -13.18 -9.69
CA PRO A 43 -14.38 -13.23 -8.81
C PRO A 43 -13.98 -13.09 -7.33
N ALA A 44 -14.92 -12.65 -6.52
CA ALA A 44 -14.71 -12.58 -5.08
C ALA A 44 -14.42 -13.99 -4.51
N THR A 45 -13.38 -14.09 -3.69
CA THR A 45 -12.96 -15.33 -3.03
C THR A 45 -13.22 -15.23 -1.55
N THR A 46 -13.90 -16.23 -0.98
CA THR A 46 -14.05 -16.35 0.47
C THR A 46 -12.82 -17.04 1.04
N PRO A 47 -12.20 -16.52 2.11
CA PRO A 47 -11.10 -17.23 2.77
C PRO A 47 -11.58 -18.58 3.28
N TYR A 48 -10.81 -19.62 3.02
CA TYR A 48 -11.10 -20.96 3.55
C TYR A 48 -10.55 -21.15 4.98
N ARG A 49 -9.62 -20.29 5.41
CA ARG A 49 -9.06 -20.27 6.76
C ARG A 49 -8.69 -18.84 7.16
N THR A 50 -8.95 -18.52 8.42
CA THR A 50 -8.47 -17.29 9.06
C THR A 50 -7.87 -17.66 10.41
N GLY A 51 -6.95 -16.83 10.91
CA GLY A 51 -6.32 -17.09 12.21
C GLY A 51 -5.50 -15.92 12.72
N TYR A 52 -4.97 -16.12 13.91
CA TYR A 52 -3.99 -15.24 14.53
C TYR A 52 -2.69 -16.01 14.75
N LEU A 53 -1.56 -15.41 14.40
CA LEU A 53 -0.24 -15.91 14.70
C LEU A 53 0.40 -15.05 15.78
N LYS A 54 0.76 -15.66 16.90
CA LYS A 54 1.53 -14.98 17.94
C LYS A 54 2.98 -14.80 17.46
N VAL A 55 3.38 -13.57 17.23
CA VAL A 55 4.70 -13.21 16.70
C VAL A 55 5.64 -12.63 17.76
N SER A 56 5.09 -12.22 18.91
CA SER A 56 5.88 -11.78 20.08
C SER A 56 5.07 -11.96 21.36
N PRO A 57 5.63 -11.69 22.55
CA PRO A 57 4.84 -11.66 23.79
C PRO A 57 3.67 -10.67 23.76
N ILE A 58 3.75 -9.63 22.92
CA ILE A 58 2.79 -8.53 22.82
C ILE A 58 1.85 -8.71 21.64
N HIS A 59 2.38 -9.13 20.47
CA HIS A 59 1.69 -9.05 19.18
C HIS A 59 1.20 -10.39 18.65
N GLU A 60 -0.02 -10.36 18.12
CA GLU A 60 -0.61 -11.38 17.28
C GLU A 60 -1.02 -10.76 15.93
N ILE A 61 -0.49 -11.27 14.83
CA ILE A 61 -0.88 -10.84 13.49
C ILE A 61 -2.06 -11.67 12.99
N TYR A 62 -3.04 -10.99 12.38
CA TYR A 62 -4.18 -11.63 11.74
C TYR A 62 -3.83 -12.04 10.32
N TYR A 63 -4.28 -13.22 9.89
CA TYR A 63 -4.10 -13.68 8.52
C TYR A 63 -5.33 -14.38 7.97
N GLN A 64 -5.45 -14.37 6.64
CA GLN A 64 -6.49 -15.01 5.86
C GLN A 64 -5.86 -15.82 4.74
N LEU A 65 -6.37 -17.02 4.49
CA LEU A 65 -5.93 -17.91 3.42
C LEU A 65 -7.07 -18.14 2.44
N GLY A 66 -6.82 -17.90 1.16
CA GLY A 66 -7.80 -18.09 0.09
C GLY A 66 -7.20 -18.76 -1.15
N GLY A 67 -8.05 -19.04 -2.12
CA GLY A 67 -7.66 -19.71 -3.35
C GLY A 67 -7.33 -21.20 -3.16
N ASN A 68 -6.38 -21.70 -3.93
CA ASN A 68 -5.98 -23.11 -3.95
C ASN A 68 -4.89 -23.38 -2.90
N PRO A 69 -5.13 -24.19 -1.85
CA PRO A 69 -4.13 -24.50 -0.84
C PRO A 69 -2.86 -25.21 -1.38
N ARG A 70 -2.93 -25.77 -2.58
CA ARG A 70 -1.80 -26.42 -3.27
C ARG A 70 -1.25 -25.57 -4.43
N GLY A 71 -1.79 -24.37 -4.60
CA GLY A 71 -1.34 -23.42 -5.61
C GLY A 71 -0.03 -22.73 -5.21
N GLN A 72 0.46 -21.87 -6.10
CA GLN A 72 1.67 -21.12 -5.85
C GLN A 72 1.45 -20.09 -4.73
N PRO A 73 2.27 -20.07 -3.67
CA PRO A 73 2.06 -19.16 -2.55
C PRO A 73 2.34 -17.71 -2.96
N VAL A 74 1.38 -16.84 -2.65
CA VAL A 74 1.55 -15.38 -2.78
C VAL A 74 1.14 -14.70 -1.48
N MET A 75 2.02 -13.85 -0.96
CA MET A 75 1.78 -13.08 0.26
C MET A 75 1.58 -11.62 -0.08
N VAL A 76 0.44 -11.08 0.35
CA VAL A 76 0.07 -9.68 0.13
C VAL A 76 0.56 -8.84 1.30
N LEU A 77 1.29 -7.78 0.98
CA LEU A 77 1.83 -6.81 1.92
C LEU A 77 1.10 -5.48 1.69
N HIS A 78 0.21 -5.12 2.64
CA HIS A 78 -0.57 -3.90 2.53
C HIS A 78 0.28 -2.64 2.73
N GLY A 79 -0.23 -1.52 2.25
CA GLY A 79 0.37 -0.20 2.35
C GLY A 79 0.07 0.52 3.68
N GLY A 80 0.36 1.79 3.72
CA GLY A 80 0.38 2.69 4.85
C GLY A 80 1.82 3.09 5.18
N PRO A 81 2.41 2.64 6.32
CA PRO A 81 2.01 1.58 7.29
C PRO A 81 0.68 1.89 7.99
N GLY A 82 0.02 0.88 8.52
CA GLY A 82 -1.23 1.09 9.25
C GLY A 82 -2.50 0.89 8.43
N GLY A 83 -2.37 0.50 7.15
CA GLY A 83 -3.47 -0.02 6.35
C GLY A 83 -3.95 -1.41 6.84
N ALA A 84 -4.64 -2.12 5.97
CA ALA A 84 -5.05 -3.50 6.22
C ALA A 84 -5.32 -4.22 4.90
N CYS A 85 -5.26 -5.53 4.90
CA CYS A 85 -5.75 -6.34 3.79
C CYS A 85 -7.28 -6.45 3.83
N THR A 86 -7.88 -6.52 2.64
CA THR A 86 -9.33 -6.65 2.48
C THR A 86 -9.68 -7.87 1.64
N PRO A 87 -10.92 -8.36 1.69
CA PRO A 87 -11.36 -9.41 0.79
C PRO A 87 -11.24 -9.05 -0.70
N ALA A 88 -11.19 -7.76 -1.04
CA ALA A 88 -10.99 -7.31 -2.41
C ALA A 88 -9.59 -7.66 -2.93
N ASP A 89 -8.60 -7.79 -2.05
CA ASP A 89 -7.22 -8.09 -2.42
C ASP A 89 -7.06 -9.51 -2.96
N PHE A 90 -7.93 -10.44 -2.59
CA PHE A 90 -7.97 -11.77 -3.21
C PHE A 90 -8.20 -11.73 -4.72
N ARG A 91 -8.85 -10.68 -5.22
CA ARG A 91 -9.31 -10.59 -6.61
C ARG A 91 -8.21 -10.25 -7.63
N TYR A 92 -7.01 -9.94 -7.17
CA TYR A 92 -5.86 -9.77 -8.06
C TYR A 92 -5.29 -11.12 -8.56
N PHE A 93 -5.70 -12.22 -7.94
CA PHE A 93 -5.12 -13.54 -8.14
C PHE A 93 -6.14 -14.54 -8.67
N ASN A 94 -5.69 -15.43 -9.58
CA ASN A 94 -6.45 -16.58 -10.01
C ASN A 94 -6.61 -17.56 -8.84
N PRO A 95 -7.83 -17.77 -8.30
CA PRO A 95 -8.02 -18.60 -7.12
C PRO A 95 -7.71 -20.08 -7.35
N ASP A 96 -7.69 -20.54 -8.60
CA ASP A 96 -7.35 -21.93 -8.94
C ASP A 96 -5.83 -22.19 -8.98
N ARG A 97 -5.04 -21.13 -9.16
CA ARG A 97 -3.58 -21.19 -9.35
C ARG A 97 -2.78 -20.79 -8.12
N PHE A 98 -3.31 -19.89 -7.31
CA PHE A 98 -2.58 -19.31 -6.17
C PHE A 98 -3.12 -19.75 -4.82
N HIS A 99 -2.19 -20.03 -3.89
CA HIS A 99 -2.43 -20.03 -2.46
C HIS A 99 -2.21 -18.60 -1.97
N ILE A 100 -3.30 -17.89 -1.69
CA ILE A 100 -3.29 -16.46 -1.43
C ILE A 100 -3.28 -16.22 0.07
N ILE A 101 -2.25 -15.54 0.57
CA ILE A 101 -2.04 -15.20 1.96
C ILE A 101 -2.21 -13.69 2.13
N LEU A 102 -3.25 -13.25 2.81
CA LEU A 102 -3.41 -11.89 3.28
C LEU A 102 -3.06 -11.84 4.76
N HIS A 103 -2.34 -10.82 5.21
CA HIS A 103 -2.13 -10.61 6.64
C HIS A 103 -2.10 -9.12 6.96
N ASP A 104 -2.55 -8.80 8.17
CA ASP A 104 -2.48 -7.45 8.71
C ASP A 104 -1.20 -7.33 9.54
N GLN A 105 -0.42 -6.27 9.28
CA GLN A 105 0.83 -5.99 9.99
C GLN A 105 0.54 -5.61 11.45
N ARG A 106 1.58 -5.56 12.30
CA ARG A 106 1.43 -5.20 13.73
C ARG A 106 0.66 -3.91 13.89
N GLY A 107 -0.26 -3.89 14.83
CA GLY A 107 -1.03 -2.69 15.19
C GLY A 107 -2.13 -2.31 14.21
N SER A 108 -2.19 -2.90 13.02
CA SER A 108 -3.12 -2.56 11.95
C SER A 108 -4.22 -3.59 11.73
N GLY A 109 -5.28 -3.21 11.04
CA GLY A 109 -6.38 -4.09 10.67
C GLY A 109 -6.98 -4.83 11.85
N LEU A 110 -6.99 -6.15 11.77
CA LEU A 110 -7.45 -7.07 12.81
C LEU A 110 -6.33 -7.61 13.69
N SER A 111 -5.06 -7.25 13.44
CA SER A 111 -3.93 -7.62 14.29
C SER A 111 -4.01 -6.98 15.68
N ARG A 112 -3.39 -7.60 16.68
CA ARG A 112 -3.52 -7.25 18.10
C ARG A 112 -2.18 -7.03 18.75
N PRO A 113 -2.10 -6.07 19.72
CA PRO A 113 -3.06 -5.01 20.01
C PRO A 113 -3.10 -3.96 18.89
N SER A 114 -4.27 -3.31 18.72
CA SER A 114 -4.43 -2.27 17.70
C SER A 114 -3.67 -1.00 18.09
N ALA A 115 -3.02 -0.34 17.12
CA ALA A 115 -2.28 0.91 17.29
C ALA A 115 -1.12 0.84 18.30
N ASP A 116 -0.59 -0.34 18.59
CA ASP A 116 0.53 -0.49 19.50
C ASP A 116 1.86 -0.26 18.76
N LEU A 117 2.67 0.67 19.29
CA LEU A 117 3.95 1.06 18.71
C LEU A 117 5.14 0.28 19.27
N ARG A 118 4.96 -0.47 20.37
CA ARG A 118 6.03 -1.26 20.99
C ARG A 118 6.47 -2.37 20.06
N ASP A 119 7.76 -2.53 19.85
CA ASP A 119 8.32 -3.55 18.95
C ASP A 119 7.66 -3.55 17.55
N ASN A 120 7.18 -2.39 17.10
CA ASN A 120 6.53 -2.22 15.81
C ASN A 120 7.45 -1.42 14.88
N THR A 121 8.40 -2.11 14.28
CA THR A 121 9.44 -1.54 13.40
C THR A 121 9.64 -2.42 12.17
N THR A 122 10.25 -1.91 11.12
CA THR A 122 10.47 -2.67 9.88
C THR A 122 11.17 -4.01 10.10
N PRO A 123 12.26 -4.12 10.90
CA PRO A 123 12.85 -5.42 11.20
C PRO A 123 11.88 -6.41 11.84
N HIS A 124 11.02 -5.95 12.76
CA HIS A 124 10.03 -6.82 13.38
C HIS A 124 8.96 -7.30 12.38
N LEU A 125 8.54 -6.42 11.43
CA LEU A 125 7.59 -6.83 10.38
C LEU A 125 8.21 -7.83 9.41
N VAL A 126 9.50 -7.69 9.10
CA VAL A 126 10.26 -8.66 8.30
C VAL A 126 10.27 -10.02 8.97
N GLU A 127 10.56 -10.06 10.28
CA GLU A 127 10.51 -11.30 11.08
C GLU A 127 9.10 -11.89 11.15
N ASP A 128 8.06 -11.07 11.21
CA ASP A 128 6.67 -11.54 11.23
C ASP A 128 6.27 -12.24 9.92
N ILE A 129 6.71 -11.70 8.77
CA ILE A 129 6.52 -12.34 7.46
C ILE A 129 7.20 -13.72 7.45
N GLU A 130 8.45 -13.79 7.94
CA GLU A 130 9.18 -15.06 8.00
C GLU A 130 8.49 -16.06 8.92
N ARG A 131 8.04 -15.64 10.10
CA ARG A 131 7.28 -16.48 11.02
C ARG A 131 5.98 -16.98 10.42
N LEU A 132 5.26 -16.14 9.68
CA LEU A 132 4.03 -16.53 8.99
C LEU A 132 4.33 -17.56 7.88
N ARG A 133 5.39 -17.34 7.08
CA ARG A 133 5.83 -18.30 6.06
C ARG A 133 6.13 -19.66 6.67
N VAL A 134 6.93 -19.68 7.74
CA VAL A 134 7.29 -20.92 8.47
C VAL A 134 6.05 -21.58 9.10
N HIS A 135 5.17 -20.80 9.74
CA HIS A 135 3.91 -21.30 10.33
C HIS A 135 3.01 -21.98 9.30
N LEU A 136 3.00 -21.49 8.06
CA LEU A 136 2.24 -22.07 6.97
C LEU A 136 2.97 -23.21 6.24
N GLY A 137 4.20 -23.51 6.61
CA GLY A 137 5.01 -24.58 6.00
C GLY A 137 5.41 -24.29 4.55
N LEU A 138 5.59 -23.02 4.19
CA LEU A 138 5.92 -22.60 2.84
C LEU A 138 7.43 -22.49 2.65
N ASP A 139 7.96 -23.02 1.56
CA ASP A 139 9.39 -22.90 1.22
C ASP A 139 9.71 -21.52 0.66
N GLN A 140 8.94 -21.10 -0.34
CA GLN A 140 9.06 -19.80 -0.99
C GLN A 140 7.69 -19.15 -1.18
N VAL A 141 7.68 -17.82 -1.30
CA VAL A 141 6.48 -17.04 -1.59
C VAL A 141 6.75 -16.01 -2.69
N ILE A 142 5.74 -15.70 -3.49
CA ILE A 142 5.70 -14.47 -4.27
C ILE A 142 5.29 -13.34 -3.32
N LEU A 143 5.99 -12.20 -3.36
CA LEU A 143 5.61 -11.00 -2.62
C LEU A 143 4.80 -10.06 -3.52
N PHE A 144 3.63 -9.68 -3.06
CA PHE A 144 2.77 -8.72 -3.74
C PHE A 144 2.59 -7.51 -2.82
N GLY A 145 3.29 -6.42 -3.12
CA GLY A 145 3.35 -5.25 -2.25
C GLY A 145 3.16 -3.93 -2.99
N GLY A 146 2.35 -3.04 -2.41
CA GLY A 146 2.18 -1.70 -2.95
C GLY A 146 2.45 -0.61 -1.91
N SER A 147 3.03 0.54 -2.37
CA SER A 147 3.36 1.65 -1.46
C SER A 147 4.32 1.17 -0.35
N TRP A 148 4.04 1.44 0.91
CA TRP A 148 4.75 0.83 2.04
C TRP A 148 4.92 -0.70 1.90
N GLY A 149 3.92 -1.41 1.36
CA GLY A 149 4.05 -2.85 1.11
C GLY A 149 5.17 -3.20 0.14
N SER A 150 5.56 -2.31 -0.77
CA SER A 150 6.75 -2.50 -1.62
C SER A 150 8.05 -2.34 -0.84
N THR A 151 8.11 -1.39 0.10
CA THR A 151 9.22 -1.21 1.04
C THR A 151 9.44 -2.48 1.86
N LEU A 152 8.35 -2.99 2.43
CA LEU A 152 8.38 -4.19 3.26
C LEU A 152 8.74 -5.45 2.44
N ALA A 153 8.27 -5.56 1.18
CA ALA A 153 8.64 -6.63 0.27
C ALA A 153 10.15 -6.61 -0.03
N LEU A 154 10.70 -5.45 -0.32
CA LEU A 154 12.14 -5.28 -0.57
C LEU A 154 12.96 -5.62 0.67
N ALA A 155 12.57 -5.11 1.85
CA ALA A 155 13.26 -5.37 3.11
C ALA A 155 13.25 -6.86 3.47
N TYR A 156 12.11 -7.55 3.27
CA TYR A 156 12.02 -8.99 3.48
C TYR A 156 12.88 -9.77 2.47
N ALA A 157 12.82 -9.40 1.19
CA ALA A 157 13.61 -10.06 0.16
C ALA A 157 15.11 -9.89 0.38
N GLU A 158 15.58 -8.74 0.88
CA GLU A 158 16.99 -8.54 1.26
C GLU A 158 17.43 -9.42 2.43
N ALA A 159 16.53 -9.67 3.40
CA ALA A 159 16.83 -10.49 4.58
C ALA A 159 16.74 -11.99 4.26
N TYR A 160 15.79 -12.39 3.42
CA TYR A 160 15.47 -13.80 3.12
C TYR A 160 15.34 -14.07 1.62
N PRO A 161 16.36 -13.73 0.79
CA PRO A 161 16.24 -13.82 -0.68
C PRO A 161 15.95 -15.24 -1.18
N GLN A 162 16.40 -16.28 -0.45
CA GLN A 162 16.17 -17.69 -0.77
C GLN A 162 14.70 -18.10 -0.62
N HIS A 163 13.88 -17.34 0.12
CA HIS A 163 12.47 -17.62 0.34
C HIS A 163 11.52 -16.79 -0.53
N VAL A 164 12.05 -16.06 -1.53
CA VAL A 164 11.26 -15.24 -2.45
C VAL A 164 11.36 -15.79 -3.86
N SER A 165 10.25 -16.32 -4.39
CA SER A 165 10.19 -16.85 -5.76
C SER A 165 9.89 -15.79 -6.82
N GLY A 166 9.42 -14.60 -6.41
CA GLY A 166 9.16 -13.47 -7.30
C GLY A 166 8.55 -12.29 -6.56
N MET A 167 8.52 -11.13 -7.21
CA MET A 167 7.93 -9.92 -6.64
C MET A 167 7.05 -9.20 -7.67
N VAL A 168 5.90 -8.69 -7.21
CA VAL A 168 5.09 -7.69 -7.93
C VAL A 168 4.94 -6.48 -7.03
N LEU A 169 5.56 -5.37 -7.44
CA LEU A 169 5.66 -4.15 -6.67
C LEU A 169 4.88 -3.02 -7.36
N ARG A 170 4.08 -2.27 -6.62
CA ARG A 170 3.31 -1.14 -7.13
C ARG A 170 3.59 0.14 -6.32
N GLY A 171 3.78 1.29 -7.01
CA GLY A 171 4.02 2.56 -6.34
C GLY A 171 5.21 2.42 -5.38
N VAL A 172 6.39 2.13 -5.95
CA VAL A 172 7.59 1.79 -5.16
C VAL A 172 7.99 2.93 -4.25
N PHE A 173 8.16 2.62 -2.97
CA PHE A 173 8.67 3.49 -1.93
C PHE A 173 9.91 2.85 -1.31
N THR A 174 11.04 3.57 -1.25
CA THR A 174 12.31 3.07 -0.70
C THR A 174 12.67 3.70 0.64
N ALA A 175 11.77 4.50 1.19
CA ALA A 175 11.88 5.14 2.50
C ALA A 175 13.12 6.06 2.67
N THR A 176 13.61 6.63 1.57
CA THR A 176 14.67 7.64 1.66
C THR A 176 14.14 8.94 2.25
N ARG A 177 15.02 9.72 2.87
CA ARG A 177 14.65 11.03 3.40
C ARG A 177 14.02 11.92 2.34
N ASN A 178 14.55 11.89 1.12
CA ASN A 178 14.02 12.69 0.02
C ASN A 178 12.57 12.30 -0.36
N GLU A 179 12.20 11.02 -0.28
CA GLU A 179 10.83 10.56 -0.54
C GLU A 179 9.89 10.97 0.60
N ILE A 180 10.35 10.86 1.85
CA ILE A 180 9.58 11.32 3.02
C ILE A 180 9.36 12.85 2.93
N ASP A 181 10.39 13.63 2.64
CA ASP A 181 10.29 15.07 2.48
C ASP A 181 9.36 15.47 1.32
N HIS A 182 9.44 14.75 0.19
CA HIS A 182 8.51 14.93 -0.94
C HIS A 182 7.06 14.74 -0.53
N TYR A 183 6.78 13.74 0.29
CA TYR A 183 5.43 13.37 0.73
C TYR A 183 4.84 14.41 1.70
N TYR A 184 5.64 14.95 2.61
CA TYR A 184 5.16 15.84 3.67
C TYR A 184 5.15 17.33 3.29
N HIS A 185 6.17 17.82 2.64
CA HIS A 185 6.32 19.27 2.41
C HIS A 185 6.97 19.63 1.07
N GLY A 186 7.31 18.61 0.27
CA GLY A 186 7.95 18.80 -1.03
C GLY A 186 6.97 18.79 -2.19
N GLY A 187 7.17 17.83 -3.10
CA GLY A 187 6.48 17.78 -4.38
C GLY A 187 4.96 17.65 -4.33
N THR A 188 4.40 16.92 -3.36
CA THR A 188 2.94 16.75 -3.24
C THR A 188 2.22 18.08 -3.02
N ALA A 189 2.79 18.99 -2.24
CA ALA A 189 2.22 20.31 -1.97
C ALA A 189 2.10 21.18 -3.23
N TRP A 190 2.90 20.92 -4.24
CA TRP A 190 2.85 21.67 -5.51
C TRP A 190 1.64 21.28 -6.35
N PHE A 191 1.16 20.06 -6.23
CA PHE A 191 0.00 19.56 -6.95
C PHE A 191 -1.30 19.68 -6.15
N PHE A 192 -1.21 19.62 -4.80
CA PHE A 192 -2.35 19.65 -3.89
C PHE A 192 -2.17 20.70 -2.79
N PRO A 193 -2.04 22.00 -3.15
CA PRO A 193 -1.77 23.06 -2.17
C PRO A 193 -2.90 23.26 -1.17
N ASP A 194 -4.14 23.01 -1.58
CA ASP A 194 -5.33 23.06 -0.74
C ASP A 194 -5.38 21.96 0.32
N ALA A 195 -5.11 20.71 -0.09
CA ALA A 195 -5.03 19.59 0.82
C ALA A 195 -3.84 19.75 1.80
N HIS A 196 -2.70 20.21 1.31
CA HIS A 196 -1.53 20.50 2.13
C HIS A 196 -1.80 21.63 3.15
N ALA A 197 -2.44 22.71 2.72
CA ALA A 197 -2.80 23.80 3.63
C ALA A 197 -3.74 23.34 4.76
N ALA A 198 -4.66 22.41 4.47
CA ALA A 198 -5.53 21.80 5.48
C ALA A 198 -4.72 20.95 6.47
N LEU A 199 -3.74 20.17 6.01
CA LEU A 199 -2.85 19.38 6.86
C LEU A 199 -2.02 20.28 7.78
N LEU A 200 -1.53 21.42 7.29
CA LEU A 200 -0.72 22.37 8.06
C LEU A 200 -1.42 22.92 9.29
N GLN A 201 -2.75 22.84 9.38
CA GLN A 201 -3.48 23.21 10.59
C GLN A 201 -3.19 22.28 11.79
N CYS A 202 -2.58 21.13 11.55
CA CYS A 202 -2.09 20.20 12.58
C CYS A 202 -0.58 20.35 12.85
N ILE A 203 0.12 21.28 12.20
CA ILE A 203 1.55 21.50 12.33
C ILE A 203 1.80 22.82 13.07
N ASP A 204 2.45 22.74 14.23
CA ASP A 204 2.72 23.94 15.05
C ASP A 204 3.88 24.78 14.52
N LYS A 205 4.88 24.12 13.94
CA LYS A 205 6.14 24.75 13.50
C LYS A 205 6.47 24.37 12.05
N PRO A 206 5.70 24.84 11.07
CA PRO A 206 5.89 24.43 9.67
C PRO A 206 7.27 24.78 9.11
N ALA A 207 7.91 25.85 9.62
CA ALA A 207 9.26 26.23 9.19
C ALA A 207 10.36 25.23 9.59
N GLN A 208 10.09 24.29 10.51
CA GLN A 208 11.06 23.25 10.90
C GLN A 208 11.10 22.07 9.93
N HIS A 209 10.13 21.95 9.01
CA HIS A 209 10.02 20.87 8.02
C HIS A 209 10.07 19.44 8.60
N ASP A 210 9.76 19.28 9.89
CA ASP A 210 9.66 17.97 10.55
C ASP A 210 8.19 17.64 10.85
N TYR A 211 7.40 17.49 9.76
CA TYR A 211 5.95 17.33 9.87
C TYR A 211 5.57 15.95 10.41
N ALA A 212 6.35 14.92 10.08
CA ALA A 212 6.08 13.57 10.56
C ALA A 212 6.14 13.48 12.09
N SER A 213 7.20 14.03 12.70
CA SER A 213 7.34 14.07 14.18
C SER A 213 6.28 14.93 14.83
N GLN A 214 5.96 16.10 14.26
CA GLN A 214 4.93 16.98 14.81
C GLN A 214 3.54 16.36 14.75
N LEU A 215 3.21 15.67 13.65
CA LEU A 215 1.97 14.92 13.54
C LEU A 215 1.92 13.74 14.52
N LEU A 216 3.01 13.01 14.65
CA LEU A 216 3.12 11.91 15.61
C LEU A 216 2.85 12.41 17.05
N GLU A 217 3.42 13.54 17.43
CA GLU A 217 3.15 14.17 18.73
C GLU A 217 1.66 14.49 18.91
N LYS A 218 1.00 15.08 17.90
CA LYS A 218 -0.45 15.35 17.93
C LYS A 218 -1.27 14.07 18.03
N LEU A 219 -0.88 13.03 17.30
CA LEU A 219 -1.57 11.73 17.28
C LEU A 219 -1.41 10.95 18.59
N GLN A 220 -0.39 11.28 19.39
CA GLN A 220 -0.15 10.76 20.74
C GLN A 220 -0.65 11.69 21.85
N SER A 221 -1.23 12.85 21.53
CA SER A 221 -1.75 13.81 22.51
C SER A 221 -2.71 13.16 23.51
N GLY A 222 -2.70 13.63 24.74
CA GLY A 222 -3.70 13.27 25.76
C GLY A 222 -5.12 13.74 25.40
N ASP A 223 -5.26 14.78 24.57
CA ASP A 223 -6.54 15.31 24.10
C ASP A 223 -7.07 14.48 22.90
N ALA A 224 -8.22 13.83 23.11
CA ALA A 224 -8.85 13.02 22.08
C ALA A 224 -9.30 13.85 20.87
N ALA A 225 -9.75 15.09 21.07
CA ALA A 225 -10.20 15.96 19.98
C ALA A 225 -9.04 16.37 19.07
N VAL A 226 -7.86 16.59 19.64
CA VAL A 226 -6.62 16.86 18.88
C VAL A 226 -6.24 15.63 18.05
N ARG A 227 -6.22 14.44 18.66
CA ARG A 227 -5.92 13.19 17.96
C ARG A 227 -6.85 12.95 16.78
N ASP A 228 -8.16 13.10 17.00
CA ASP A 228 -9.16 12.84 15.95
C ASP A 228 -9.08 13.82 14.80
N ARG A 229 -8.92 15.10 15.12
CA ARG A 229 -8.79 16.14 14.10
C ARG A 229 -7.56 15.89 13.22
N CYS A 230 -6.41 15.63 13.83
CA CYS A 230 -5.16 15.45 13.07
C CYS A 230 -5.13 14.09 12.33
N ALA A 231 -5.70 13.04 12.92
CA ALA A 231 -5.84 11.77 12.23
C ALA A 231 -6.73 11.87 10.97
N MET A 232 -7.85 12.59 11.08
CA MET A 232 -8.73 12.83 9.94
C MET A 232 -8.09 13.75 8.90
N ALA A 233 -7.36 14.79 9.33
CA ALA A 233 -6.64 15.69 8.43
C ALA A 233 -5.58 14.91 7.62
N TRP A 234 -4.84 14.02 8.28
CA TRP A 234 -3.89 13.13 7.62
C TRP A 234 -4.54 12.20 6.60
N ALA A 235 -5.59 11.46 7.03
CA ALA A 235 -6.29 10.52 6.15
C ALA A 235 -6.92 11.20 4.92
N ARG A 236 -7.44 12.42 5.08
CA ARG A 236 -7.94 13.21 3.95
C ARG A 236 -6.84 13.68 3.02
N TYR A 237 -5.73 14.15 3.57
CA TYR A 237 -4.57 14.55 2.79
C TYR A 237 -4.09 13.41 1.91
N GLU A 238 -3.79 12.25 2.52
CA GLU A 238 -3.32 11.09 1.78
C GLU A 238 -4.34 10.60 0.75
N GLY A 239 -5.63 10.51 1.13
CA GLY A 239 -6.67 10.14 0.19
C GLY A 239 -6.77 11.08 -1.01
N LYS A 240 -6.50 12.39 -0.84
CA LYS A 240 -6.48 13.35 -1.95
C LYS A 240 -5.30 13.14 -2.89
N ILE A 241 -4.11 12.96 -2.36
CA ILE A 241 -2.88 12.86 -3.14
C ILE A 241 -2.67 11.48 -3.79
N ALA A 242 -3.37 10.44 -3.30
CA ALA A 242 -3.21 9.07 -3.78
C ALA A 242 -3.92 8.79 -5.12
N PHE A 243 -5.03 9.46 -5.39
CA PHE A 243 -5.77 9.29 -6.65
C PHE A 243 -5.31 10.30 -7.71
N LEU A 244 -5.33 9.88 -8.96
CA LEU A 244 -5.18 10.82 -10.06
C LEU A 244 -6.25 11.92 -10.02
N SER A 245 -7.48 11.56 -9.65
CA SER A 245 -8.58 12.47 -9.38
C SER A 245 -9.60 11.79 -8.49
N ILE A 246 -10.07 12.47 -7.43
CA ILE A 246 -11.13 12.00 -6.56
C ILE A 246 -12.02 13.14 -6.12
N GLU A 247 -13.35 12.94 -6.21
CA GLU A 247 -14.33 13.87 -5.67
C GLU A 247 -14.39 13.75 -4.14
N ASP A 248 -14.60 14.87 -3.43
CA ASP A 248 -14.67 14.91 -1.97
C ASP A 248 -15.71 13.96 -1.39
N ARG A 249 -16.90 13.88 -2.01
CA ARG A 249 -17.95 12.96 -1.58
C ARG A 249 -17.51 11.49 -1.65
N THR A 250 -16.75 11.12 -2.67
CA THR A 250 -16.23 9.77 -2.84
C THR A 250 -15.16 9.48 -1.80
N LEU A 251 -14.26 10.44 -1.56
CA LEU A 251 -13.25 10.35 -0.52
C LEU A 251 -13.89 10.22 0.87
N ASP A 252 -14.89 11.04 1.20
CA ASP A 252 -15.62 10.95 2.47
C ASP A 252 -16.31 9.59 2.67
N GLY A 253 -16.81 9.01 1.58
CA GLY A 253 -17.35 7.65 1.59
C GLY A 253 -16.30 6.60 1.92
N ALA A 254 -15.13 6.71 1.31
CA ALA A 254 -14.01 5.79 1.52
C ALA A 254 -13.45 5.87 2.95
N LEU A 255 -13.32 7.07 3.49
CA LEU A 255 -12.80 7.30 4.84
C LEU A 255 -13.71 6.75 5.94
N LYS A 256 -15.00 6.53 5.68
CA LYS A 256 -15.91 5.89 6.66
C LYS A 256 -15.54 4.44 6.99
N GLY A 257 -14.87 3.75 6.09
CA GLY A 257 -14.39 2.38 6.29
C GLY A 257 -12.99 2.26 6.91
N LEU A 258 -12.28 3.38 7.03
CA LEU A 258 -10.94 3.44 7.60
C LEU A 258 -11.04 3.74 9.11
N ASN A 259 -10.04 3.29 9.88
CA ASN A 259 -9.79 3.83 11.22
C ASN A 259 -8.67 4.90 11.10
N PRO A 260 -9.03 6.20 10.99
CA PRO A 260 -8.04 7.23 10.74
C PRO A 260 -6.98 7.35 11.84
N ARG A 261 -7.36 7.02 13.10
CA ARG A 261 -6.42 7.09 14.23
C ARG A 261 -5.30 6.05 14.11
N VAL A 262 -5.68 4.80 13.80
CA VAL A 262 -4.70 3.71 13.65
C VAL A 262 -3.80 3.99 12.44
N PHE A 263 -4.42 4.34 11.33
CA PHE A 263 -3.73 4.61 10.07
C PHE A 263 -2.73 5.76 10.21
N ALA A 264 -3.19 6.94 10.63
CA ALA A 264 -2.33 8.11 10.80
C ALA A 264 -1.22 7.89 11.83
N LEU A 265 -1.54 7.24 12.96
CA LEU A 265 -0.55 7.01 14.02
C LEU A 265 0.59 6.12 13.54
N LEU A 266 0.27 4.97 12.94
CA LEU A 266 1.30 4.04 12.49
C LEU A 266 2.13 4.63 11.35
N GLU A 267 1.49 5.28 10.38
CA GLU A 267 2.21 5.86 9.25
C GLU A 267 3.17 6.96 9.71
N ASN A 268 2.68 7.94 10.50
CA ASN A 268 3.54 9.02 11.00
C ASN A 268 4.62 8.50 11.96
N TYR A 269 4.36 7.42 12.71
CA TYR A 269 5.37 6.77 13.54
C TYR A 269 6.53 6.22 12.70
N TYR A 270 6.22 5.53 11.60
CA TYR A 270 7.27 5.01 10.71
C TYR A 270 8.01 6.13 10.00
N MET A 271 7.31 7.11 9.45
CA MET A 271 7.92 8.23 8.72
C MET A 271 8.83 9.09 9.62
N ALA A 272 8.39 9.38 10.85
CA ALA A 272 9.20 10.12 11.84
C ALA A 272 10.48 9.38 12.26
N ASN A 273 10.49 8.04 12.12
CA ASN A 273 11.63 7.19 12.45
C ASN A 273 12.36 6.65 11.19
N ALA A 274 12.33 7.39 10.07
CA ALA A 274 12.94 6.99 8.80
C ALA A 274 12.59 5.53 8.42
N CYS A 275 11.35 5.12 8.68
CA CYS A 275 10.85 3.76 8.47
C CYS A 275 11.73 2.66 9.10
N PHE A 276 12.55 2.98 10.09
CA PHE A 276 13.50 2.05 10.73
C PHE A 276 14.45 1.36 9.75
N LEU A 277 14.83 2.07 8.68
CA LEU A 277 15.80 1.65 7.65
C LEU A 277 16.96 2.66 7.61
N ALA A 278 18.14 2.18 7.22
CA ALA A 278 19.22 3.08 6.91
C ALA A 278 18.93 3.86 5.60
N GLU A 279 19.44 5.09 5.50
CA GLU A 279 19.27 5.90 4.29
C GLU A 279 19.81 5.16 3.06
N GLY A 280 18.98 5.03 2.02
CA GLY A 280 19.33 4.37 0.77
C GLY A 280 19.40 2.83 0.83
N GLN A 281 19.18 2.20 2.00
CA GLN A 281 19.39 0.76 2.23
C GLN A 281 18.84 -0.11 1.11
N LEU A 282 17.57 0.06 0.73
CA LEU A 282 16.88 -0.83 -0.21
C LEU A 282 17.44 -0.76 -1.64
N LEU A 283 17.93 0.42 -2.04
CA LEU A 283 18.57 0.58 -3.34
C LEU A 283 20.03 0.11 -3.32
N ASP A 284 20.74 0.29 -2.22
CA ASP A 284 22.14 -0.10 -2.09
C ASP A 284 22.30 -1.61 -1.97
N ASN A 285 21.34 -2.27 -1.34
CA ASN A 285 21.29 -3.72 -1.21
C ASN A 285 20.61 -4.45 -2.38
N ALA A 286 20.15 -3.76 -3.42
CA ALA A 286 19.42 -4.36 -4.54
C ALA A 286 20.16 -5.54 -5.20
N SER A 287 21.51 -5.58 -5.14
CA SER A 287 22.29 -6.70 -5.65
C SER A 287 21.97 -8.04 -4.97
N LYS A 288 21.56 -8.04 -3.71
CA LYS A 288 21.18 -9.26 -2.96
C LYS A 288 19.96 -9.96 -3.55
N ILE A 289 19.08 -9.19 -4.20
CA ILE A 289 17.80 -9.63 -4.76
C ILE A 289 17.77 -9.56 -6.30
N ALA A 290 18.91 -9.31 -6.94
CA ALA A 290 19.01 -9.12 -8.40
C ALA A 290 18.57 -10.35 -9.21
N HIS A 291 18.64 -11.56 -8.62
CA HIS A 291 18.21 -12.81 -9.24
C HIS A 291 16.69 -13.02 -9.19
N ILE A 292 15.96 -12.28 -8.33
CA ILE A 292 14.52 -12.46 -8.15
C ILE A 292 13.76 -11.79 -9.30
N ARG A 293 12.91 -12.57 -9.98
CA ARG A 293 12.01 -12.03 -10.99
C ARG A 293 11.07 -10.99 -10.38
N THR A 294 11.12 -9.75 -10.88
CA THR A 294 10.37 -8.63 -10.31
C THR A 294 9.57 -7.91 -11.39
N THR A 295 8.29 -7.68 -11.15
CA THR A 295 7.48 -6.75 -11.95
C THR A 295 7.21 -5.50 -11.13
N ILE A 296 7.57 -4.34 -11.66
CA ILE A 296 7.39 -3.03 -11.03
C ILE A 296 6.33 -2.27 -11.82
N ILE A 297 5.26 -1.81 -11.14
CA ILE A 297 4.13 -1.10 -11.74
C ILE A 297 3.99 0.25 -11.04
N ASN A 298 3.99 1.35 -11.79
CA ASN A 298 3.85 2.69 -11.22
C ASN A 298 2.97 3.56 -12.10
N GLY A 299 2.11 4.38 -11.47
CA GLY A 299 1.36 5.40 -12.20
C GLY A 299 2.28 6.52 -12.68
N ARG A 300 2.02 7.05 -13.88
CA ARG A 300 2.78 8.19 -14.41
C ARG A 300 2.65 9.42 -13.53
N TYR A 301 1.48 9.62 -12.95
CA TYR A 301 1.12 10.77 -12.12
C TYR A 301 0.97 10.39 -10.63
N ASP A 302 1.67 9.36 -10.21
CA ASP A 302 1.77 8.99 -8.80
C ASP A 302 2.56 10.08 -8.06
N THR A 303 1.84 10.88 -7.28
CA THR A 303 2.42 11.98 -6.49
C THR A 303 2.83 11.53 -5.09
N VAL A 304 2.37 10.36 -4.64
CA VAL A 304 2.76 9.75 -3.35
C VAL A 304 4.14 9.10 -3.49
N CYS A 305 4.26 8.18 -4.45
CA CYS A 305 5.51 7.48 -4.77
C CYS A 305 5.87 7.75 -6.25
N PRO A 306 6.57 8.86 -6.53
CA PRO A 306 6.87 9.26 -7.90
C PRO A 306 7.60 8.16 -8.69
N PRO A 307 7.32 8.00 -9.99
CA PRO A 307 7.87 6.91 -10.81
C PRO A 307 9.40 6.92 -10.92
N LEU A 308 10.05 7.98 -10.48
CA LEU A 308 11.52 8.07 -10.42
C LEU A 308 12.12 6.99 -9.53
N THR A 309 11.51 6.70 -8.37
CA THR A 309 11.98 5.64 -7.47
C THR A 309 11.84 4.26 -8.11
N ALA A 310 10.69 3.97 -8.71
CA ALA A 310 10.45 2.74 -9.47
C ALA A 310 11.47 2.56 -10.60
N TYR A 311 11.79 3.63 -11.31
CA TYR A 311 12.79 3.62 -12.38
C TYR A 311 14.21 3.34 -11.83
N ARG A 312 14.61 3.98 -10.73
CA ARG A 312 15.91 3.75 -10.08
C ARG A 312 16.06 2.31 -9.59
N LEU A 313 15.01 1.75 -8.99
CA LEU A 313 14.99 0.35 -8.56
C LEU A 313 15.13 -0.59 -9.77
N HIS A 314 14.37 -0.34 -10.85
CA HIS A 314 14.48 -1.13 -12.08
C HIS A 314 15.90 -1.15 -12.65
N GLN A 315 16.59 -0.01 -12.64
CA GLN A 315 17.98 0.06 -13.12
C GLN A 315 18.96 -0.80 -12.29
N LYS A 316 18.63 -1.07 -11.02
CA LYS A 316 19.44 -1.90 -10.12
C LYS A 316 19.04 -3.39 -10.13
N LEU A 317 17.87 -3.72 -10.68
CA LEU A 317 17.34 -5.09 -10.73
C LEU A 317 17.32 -5.61 -12.18
N PRO A 318 18.37 -6.31 -12.64
CA PRO A 318 18.47 -6.76 -14.03
C PRO A 318 17.35 -7.75 -14.43
N ASN A 319 16.78 -8.47 -13.46
CA ASN A 319 15.67 -9.41 -13.68
C ASN A 319 14.30 -8.76 -13.41
N SER A 320 14.16 -7.45 -13.66
CA SER A 320 12.91 -6.75 -13.47
C SER A 320 12.31 -6.22 -14.78
N THR A 321 10.99 -6.06 -14.75
CA THR A 321 10.22 -5.35 -15.79
C THR A 321 9.56 -4.14 -15.15
N LEU A 322 9.75 -2.94 -15.72
CA LEU A 322 9.08 -1.71 -15.29
C LEU A 322 7.91 -1.38 -16.23
N ILE A 323 6.75 -1.16 -15.65
CA ILE A 323 5.52 -0.75 -16.35
C ILE A 323 5.07 0.59 -15.77
N ILE A 324 5.18 1.66 -16.58
CA ILE A 324 4.61 2.96 -16.23
C ILE A 324 3.23 3.05 -16.84
N VAL A 325 2.22 3.14 -15.98
CA VAL A 325 0.82 3.21 -16.39
C VAL A 325 0.45 4.67 -16.66
N GLU A 326 0.23 4.98 -17.92
CA GLU A 326 -0.20 6.32 -18.32
C GLU A 326 -1.59 6.65 -17.74
N ARG A 327 -1.83 7.91 -17.39
CA ARG A 327 -3.09 8.40 -16.81
C ARG A 327 -3.50 7.66 -15.53
N ALA A 328 -2.53 7.35 -14.66
CA ALA A 328 -2.76 6.72 -13.38
C ALA A 328 -1.95 7.41 -12.27
N GLY A 329 -2.53 7.50 -11.09
CA GLY A 329 -1.91 7.92 -9.84
C GLY A 329 -1.36 6.75 -9.04
N HIS A 330 -1.59 6.79 -7.71
CA HIS A 330 -0.99 5.85 -6.77
C HIS A 330 -1.81 4.58 -6.54
N VAL A 331 -3.16 4.67 -6.48
CA VAL A 331 -3.96 3.58 -5.94
C VAL A 331 -4.10 2.36 -6.86
N ALA A 332 -4.09 1.17 -6.27
CA ALA A 332 -4.20 -0.09 -7.00
C ALA A 332 -5.53 -0.27 -7.74
N SER A 333 -6.59 0.42 -7.30
CA SER A 333 -7.92 0.33 -7.91
C SER A 333 -8.10 1.20 -9.17
N GLU A 334 -7.13 2.03 -9.53
CA GLU A 334 -7.19 2.72 -10.82
C GLU A 334 -7.11 1.71 -11.97
N PRO A 335 -8.00 1.82 -12.98
CA PRO A 335 -8.22 0.74 -13.95
C PRO A 335 -6.96 0.25 -14.65
N GLY A 336 -6.05 1.17 -15.00
CA GLY A 336 -4.78 0.82 -15.64
C GLY A 336 -3.82 0.10 -14.70
N ILE A 337 -3.70 0.54 -13.45
CA ILE A 337 -2.90 -0.12 -12.42
C ILE A 337 -3.45 -1.51 -12.12
N GLN A 338 -4.77 -1.60 -11.89
CA GLN A 338 -5.46 -2.85 -11.62
C GLN A 338 -5.21 -3.89 -12.71
N ALA A 339 -5.35 -3.48 -13.97
CA ALA A 339 -5.16 -4.36 -15.12
C ALA A 339 -3.72 -4.92 -15.19
N GLU A 340 -2.71 -4.07 -14.99
CA GLU A 340 -1.31 -4.49 -15.03
C GLU A 340 -0.94 -5.35 -13.81
N LEU A 341 -1.52 -5.12 -12.62
CA LEU A 341 -1.34 -5.98 -11.45
C LEU A 341 -1.87 -7.41 -11.72
N VAL A 342 -3.09 -7.54 -12.24
CA VAL A 342 -3.66 -8.85 -12.60
C VAL A 342 -2.83 -9.53 -13.68
N LYS A 343 -2.37 -8.79 -14.70
CA LYS A 343 -1.52 -9.32 -15.77
C LYS A 343 -0.16 -9.77 -15.25
N ALA A 344 0.45 -9.01 -14.33
CA ALA A 344 1.71 -9.39 -13.69
C ALA A 344 1.58 -10.71 -12.92
N MET A 345 0.46 -10.92 -12.20
CA MET A 345 0.21 -12.17 -11.50
C MET A 345 -0.02 -13.34 -12.44
N LYS A 346 -0.73 -13.14 -13.58
CA LYS A 346 -0.87 -14.19 -14.62
C LYS A 346 0.47 -14.68 -15.16
N ALA A 347 1.49 -13.86 -15.17
CA ALA A 347 2.82 -14.26 -15.61
C ALA A 347 3.54 -15.23 -14.64
N PHE A 348 2.97 -15.46 -13.46
CA PHE A 348 3.44 -16.44 -12.47
C PHE A 348 2.57 -17.73 -12.46
N GLU A 349 1.51 -17.82 -13.26
CA GLU A 349 0.70 -19.03 -13.41
C GLU A 349 1.46 -20.12 -14.21
#